data_d44352e64dc7fdfc2fe33060a4477277
#
_entry.id   d44352e64dc7fdfc2fe33060a4477277
#
_cell.length_a   1.000
_cell.length_b   1.000
_cell.length_c   1.000
_cell.angle_alpha   90.00
_cell.angle_beta   90.00
_cell.angle_gamma   90.00
#
_symmetry.space_group_name_H-M   'P 1'
#
loop_
_entity.id
_entity.type
_entity.pdbx_description
1 polymer ?
#
loop_
_entity_poly.entity_id
_entity_poly.type
_entity_poly.pdbx_seq_one_letter_code
_entity_poly.pdbx_strand_id
1 'polypeptide(L)'
;MTSRAAGVRYARALFDVALKESDVRQVGADLADFARIAAGNEALSRALSNPSIPPARKRGVVDQLVAAAGSVPPVVAKLLRLLADRDRLALLPEIAAAYRERLMQHEKVMRVELVTAVALPADRVAALQQQLALATGRRPEDVHLETRVDSSIIGGAITKIGSTVYDGSVTRQLEKMKDMLVAAAT
;
A
#
# COMPACT_ATOMS: atom_id res chain seq x y z
N MET A 1 -16.73 -5.15 15.91
CA MET A 1 -15.65 -5.55 14.96
C MET A 1 -15.12 -4.29 14.31
N THR A 2 -13.82 -4.03 14.37
CA THR A 2 -13.22 -2.84 13.75
C THR A 2 -13.36 -2.92 12.23
N SER A 3 -13.61 -1.78 11.56
CA SER A 3 -13.74 -1.66 10.09
C SER A 3 -12.55 -2.31 9.37
N ARG A 4 -11.35 -2.14 9.92
CA ARG A 4 -10.12 -2.75 9.42
C ARG A 4 -10.16 -4.28 9.37
N ALA A 5 -10.68 -4.96 10.41
CA ALA A 5 -10.76 -6.43 10.42
C ALA A 5 -11.74 -6.96 9.36
N ALA A 6 -12.83 -6.24 9.10
CA ALA A 6 -13.77 -6.56 8.03
C ALA A 6 -13.11 -6.34 6.66
N GLY A 7 -12.40 -5.22 6.46
CA GLY A 7 -11.65 -4.93 5.23
C GLY A 7 -10.65 -6.03 4.87
N VAL A 8 -9.84 -6.48 5.84
CA VAL A 8 -8.87 -7.56 5.64
C VAL A 8 -9.53 -8.87 5.20
N ARG A 9 -10.70 -9.22 5.77
CA ARG A 9 -11.43 -10.45 5.38
C ARG A 9 -11.93 -10.39 3.94
N TYR A 10 -12.51 -9.25 3.52
CA TYR A 10 -12.96 -9.06 2.14
C TYR A 10 -11.78 -9.07 1.16
N ALA A 11 -10.70 -8.37 1.49
CA ALA A 11 -9.49 -8.34 0.68
C ALA A 11 -8.88 -9.74 0.50
N ARG A 12 -8.84 -10.53 1.57
CA ARG A 12 -8.36 -11.92 1.51
C ARG A 12 -9.22 -12.77 0.58
N ALA A 13 -10.55 -12.74 0.77
CA ALA A 13 -11.46 -13.52 -0.04
C ALA A 13 -11.38 -13.12 -1.53
N LEU A 14 -11.31 -11.80 -1.81
CA LEU A 14 -11.14 -11.29 -3.18
C LEU A 14 -9.83 -11.77 -3.79
N PHE A 15 -8.73 -11.72 -3.04
CA PHE A 15 -7.41 -12.14 -3.49
C PHE A 15 -7.38 -13.63 -3.83
N ASP A 16 -7.97 -14.48 -2.96
CA ASP A 16 -8.02 -15.93 -3.15
C ASP A 16 -8.86 -16.32 -4.38
N VAL A 17 -9.90 -15.52 -4.72
CA VAL A 17 -10.69 -15.70 -5.95
C VAL A 17 -9.93 -15.15 -7.16
N ALA A 18 -9.31 -13.97 -7.03
CA ALA A 18 -8.55 -13.35 -8.12
C ALA A 18 -7.39 -14.23 -8.60
N LEU A 19 -6.71 -14.93 -7.70
CA LEU A 19 -5.66 -15.90 -8.05
C LEU A 19 -6.14 -17.04 -8.98
N LYS A 20 -7.44 -17.34 -8.98
CA LYS A 20 -8.02 -18.44 -9.77
C LYS A 20 -8.69 -17.97 -11.05
N GLU A 21 -9.29 -16.79 -11.04
CA GLU A 21 -10.22 -16.36 -12.08
C GLU A 21 -9.78 -15.08 -12.82
N SER A 22 -8.75 -14.36 -12.31
CA SER A 22 -8.41 -13.03 -12.83
C SER A 22 -6.93 -12.70 -12.61
N ASP A 23 -6.46 -11.63 -13.26
CA ASP A 23 -5.16 -11.03 -12.95
C ASP A 23 -5.23 -10.26 -11.62
N VAL A 24 -4.46 -10.72 -10.64
CA VAL A 24 -4.44 -10.12 -9.29
C VAL A 24 -3.97 -8.66 -9.29
N ARG A 25 -3.07 -8.27 -10.23
CA ARG A 25 -2.60 -6.90 -10.38
C ARG A 25 -3.69 -5.99 -10.90
N GLN A 26 -4.38 -6.44 -11.95
CA GLN A 26 -5.49 -5.70 -12.55
C GLN A 26 -6.63 -5.50 -11.54
N VAL A 27 -7.00 -6.55 -10.81
CA VAL A 27 -8.00 -6.48 -9.72
C VAL A 27 -7.58 -5.46 -8.67
N GLY A 28 -6.29 -5.42 -8.31
CA GLY A 28 -5.75 -4.44 -7.34
C GLY A 28 -5.83 -3.01 -7.85
N ALA A 29 -5.49 -2.78 -9.12
CA ALA A 29 -5.57 -1.46 -9.76
C ALA A 29 -7.01 -0.94 -9.82
N ASP A 30 -7.93 -1.76 -10.33
CA ASP A 30 -9.34 -1.40 -10.45
C ASP A 30 -9.97 -1.11 -9.07
N LEU A 31 -9.66 -1.94 -8.07
CA LEU A 31 -10.15 -1.73 -6.71
C LEU A 31 -9.65 -0.40 -6.12
N ALA A 32 -8.39 -0.03 -6.38
CA ALA A 32 -7.82 1.24 -5.94
C ALA A 32 -8.47 2.42 -6.67
N ASP A 33 -8.77 2.28 -7.96
CA ASP A 33 -9.46 3.32 -8.76
C ASP A 33 -10.88 3.55 -8.26
N PHE A 34 -11.65 2.50 -7.99
CA PHE A 34 -12.98 2.63 -7.38
C PHE A 34 -12.92 3.28 -6.00
N ALA A 35 -11.94 2.93 -5.16
CA ALA A 35 -11.75 3.55 -3.86
C ALA A 35 -11.41 5.05 -4.00
N ARG A 36 -10.58 5.43 -4.97
CA ARG A 36 -10.22 6.82 -5.28
C ARG A 36 -11.41 7.63 -5.79
N ILE A 37 -12.22 7.07 -6.69
CA ILE A 37 -13.44 7.71 -7.20
C ILE A 37 -14.43 7.95 -6.07
N ALA A 38 -14.65 6.94 -5.20
CA ALA A 38 -15.54 7.05 -4.05
C ALA A 38 -15.06 8.12 -3.04
N ALA A 39 -13.74 8.21 -2.80
CA ALA A 39 -13.15 9.21 -1.90
C ALA A 39 -13.06 10.61 -2.52
N GLY A 40 -12.82 10.70 -3.83
CA GLY A 40 -12.64 11.97 -4.56
C GLY A 40 -13.95 12.76 -4.80
N ASN A 41 -15.10 12.12 -4.62
CA ASN A 41 -16.41 12.77 -4.77
C ASN A 41 -17.17 12.72 -3.45
N GLU A 42 -17.26 13.90 -2.79
CA GLU A 42 -17.90 14.01 -1.47
C GLU A 42 -19.39 13.62 -1.49
N ALA A 43 -20.12 13.96 -2.56
CA ALA A 43 -21.52 13.60 -2.72
C ALA A 43 -21.68 12.08 -2.84
N LEU A 44 -20.80 11.42 -3.63
CA LEU A 44 -20.78 9.98 -3.78
C LEU A 44 -20.40 9.30 -2.46
N SER A 45 -19.35 9.76 -1.78
CA SER A 45 -18.91 9.25 -0.49
C SER A 45 -20.02 9.30 0.55
N ARG A 46 -20.71 10.46 0.66
CA ARG A 46 -21.86 10.63 1.55
C ARG A 46 -23.03 9.71 1.17
N ALA A 47 -23.34 9.56 -0.12
CA ALA A 47 -24.41 8.69 -0.58
C ALA A 47 -24.12 7.22 -0.27
N LEU A 48 -22.89 6.76 -0.49
CA LEU A 48 -22.49 5.37 -0.24
C LEU A 48 -22.40 5.01 1.25
N SER A 49 -22.05 5.99 2.10
CA SER A 49 -21.94 5.78 3.56
C SER A 49 -23.24 6.05 4.32
N ASN A 50 -24.24 6.69 3.72
CA ASN A 50 -25.48 7.04 4.40
C ASN A 50 -26.39 5.81 4.59
N PRO A 51 -26.67 5.39 5.82
CA PRO A 51 -27.52 4.23 6.08
C PRO A 51 -29.00 4.44 5.70
N SER A 52 -29.44 5.69 5.53
CA SER A 52 -30.81 6.01 5.10
C SER A 52 -31.08 5.70 3.64
N ILE A 53 -30.03 5.49 2.83
CA ILE A 53 -30.17 5.15 1.41
C ILE A 53 -30.30 3.62 1.30
N PRO A 54 -31.42 3.12 0.70
CA PRO A 54 -31.64 1.67 0.55
C PRO A 54 -30.50 0.99 -0.23
N PRO A 55 -30.09 -0.24 0.14
CA PRO A 55 -29.05 -1.01 -0.58
C PRO A 55 -29.29 -1.13 -2.07
N ALA A 56 -30.55 -1.28 -2.52
CA ALA A 56 -30.90 -1.35 -3.92
C ALA A 56 -30.50 -0.10 -4.73
N ARG A 57 -30.64 1.09 -4.15
CA ARG A 57 -30.19 2.33 -4.79
C ARG A 57 -28.66 2.42 -4.85
N LYS A 58 -27.97 2.03 -3.78
CA LYS A 58 -26.50 1.95 -3.75
C LYS A 58 -25.97 0.98 -4.80
N ARG A 59 -26.64 -0.17 -4.96
CA ARG A 59 -26.33 -1.14 -6.01
C ARG A 59 -26.49 -0.55 -7.40
N GLY A 60 -27.58 0.18 -7.68
CA GLY A 60 -27.78 0.87 -8.97
C GLY A 60 -26.65 1.85 -9.29
N VAL A 61 -26.16 2.61 -8.30
CA VAL A 61 -25.00 3.50 -8.47
C VAL A 61 -23.74 2.70 -8.79
N VAL A 62 -23.50 1.60 -8.08
CA VAL A 62 -22.36 0.70 -8.34
C VAL A 62 -22.41 0.13 -9.75
N ASP A 63 -23.58 -0.32 -10.21
CA ASP A 63 -23.75 -0.88 -11.56
C ASP A 63 -23.48 0.17 -12.65
N GLN A 64 -23.89 1.44 -12.43
CA GLN A 64 -23.55 2.56 -13.32
C GLN A 64 -22.06 2.87 -13.34
N LEU A 65 -21.39 2.87 -12.19
CA LEU A 65 -19.94 3.08 -12.09
C LEU A 65 -19.16 1.97 -12.80
N VAL A 66 -19.57 0.72 -12.61
CA VAL A 66 -18.96 -0.45 -13.28
C VAL A 66 -19.15 -0.35 -14.79
N ALA A 67 -20.34 0.06 -15.26
CA ALA A 67 -20.63 0.24 -16.69
C ALA A 67 -19.81 1.39 -17.29
N ALA A 68 -19.65 2.50 -16.56
CA ALA A 68 -18.87 3.65 -17.01
C ALA A 68 -17.36 3.37 -17.07
N ALA A 69 -16.85 2.48 -16.22
CA ALA A 69 -15.44 2.08 -16.20
C ALA A 69 -15.05 1.14 -17.38
N GLY A 70 -16.02 0.61 -18.09
CA GLY A 70 -15.86 -0.16 -19.34
C GLY A 70 -15.38 -1.59 -19.10
N SER A 71 -14.12 -1.81 -18.74
CA SER A 71 -13.54 -3.15 -18.55
C SER A 71 -13.20 -3.40 -17.09
N VAL A 72 -14.15 -3.90 -16.32
CA VAL A 72 -13.93 -4.26 -14.90
C VAL A 72 -13.98 -5.78 -14.76
N PRO A 73 -12.97 -6.41 -14.10
CA PRO A 73 -13.00 -7.84 -13.84
C PRO A 73 -14.29 -8.25 -13.12
N PRO A 74 -14.91 -9.37 -13.52
CA PRO A 74 -16.17 -9.83 -12.90
C PRO A 74 -16.10 -9.99 -11.39
N VAL A 75 -14.92 -10.36 -10.86
CA VAL A 75 -14.68 -10.52 -9.42
C VAL A 75 -14.79 -9.20 -8.66
N VAL A 76 -14.31 -8.08 -9.23
CA VAL A 76 -14.43 -6.74 -8.64
C VAL A 76 -15.89 -6.29 -8.66
N ALA A 77 -16.58 -6.43 -9.79
CA ALA A 77 -17.98 -6.09 -9.91
C ALA A 77 -18.86 -6.87 -8.91
N LYS A 78 -18.61 -8.19 -8.75
CA LYS A 78 -19.29 -9.03 -7.75
C LYS A 78 -19.03 -8.53 -6.32
N LEU A 79 -17.78 -8.17 -5.98
CA LEU A 79 -17.45 -7.62 -4.67
C LEU A 79 -18.19 -6.31 -4.41
N LEU A 80 -18.16 -5.37 -5.36
CA LEU A 80 -18.81 -4.05 -5.19
C LEU A 80 -20.32 -4.21 -4.95
N ARG A 81 -21.00 -5.09 -5.72
CA ARG A 81 -22.42 -5.41 -5.52
C ARG A 81 -22.67 -6.02 -4.15
N LEU A 82 -21.84 -6.97 -3.70
CA LEU A 82 -21.93 -7.57 -2.39
C LEU A 82 -21.78 -6.54 -1.26
N LEU A 83 -20.87 -5.59 -1.41
CA LEU A 83 -20.68 -4.50 -0.45
C LEU A 83 -21.88 -3.55 -0.44
N ALA A 84 -22.50 -3.28 -1.59
CA ALA A 84 -23.73 -2.50 -1.69
C ALA A 84 -24.89 -3.18 -0.97
N ASP A 85 -25.10 -4.47 -1.24
CA ASP A 85 -26.18 -5.27 -0.64
C ASP A 85 -26.06 -5.40 0.88
N ARG A 86 -24.81 -5.34 1.40
CA ARG A 86 -24.50 -5.42 2.84
C ARG A 86 -24.33 -4.07 3.52
N ASP A 87 -24.55 -2.97 2.80
CA ASP A 87 -24.33 -1.59 3.28
C ASP A 87 -22.90 -1.37 3.83
N ARG A 88 -21.90 -1.88 3.11
CA ARG A 88 -20.48 -1.87 3.51
C ARG A 88 -19.57 -1.20 2.50
N LEU A 89 -20.10 -0.39 1.60
CA LEU A 89 -19.30 0.34 0.60
C LEU A 89 -18.31 1.34 1.25
N ALA A 90 -18.62 1.82 2.44
CA ALA A 90 -17.70 2.65 3.23
C ALA A 90 -16.36 1.94 3.59
N LEU A 91 -16.31 0.60 3.52
CA LEU A 91 -15.09 -0.17 3.77
C LEU A 91 -14.18 -0.28 2.54
N LEU A 92 -14.58 0.26 1.39
CA LEU A 92 -13.84 0.11 0.13
C LEU A 92 -12.38 0.59 0.22
N PRO A 93 -12.06 1.74 0.86
CA PRO A 93 -10.68 2.18 1.04
C PRO A 93 -9.82 1.19 1.86
N GLU A 94 -10.39 0.65 2.94
CA GLU A 94 -9.70 -0.33 3.80
C GLU A 94 -9.51 -1.66 3.07
N ILE A 95 -10.47 -2.07 2.25
CA ILE A 95 -10.36 -3.28 1.42
C ILE A 95 -9.25 -3.10 0.38
N ALA A 96 -9.21 -1.96 -0.31
CA ALA A 96 -8.18 -1.64 -1.30
C ALA A 96 -6.78 -1.61 -0.67
N ALA A 97 -6.63 -0.99 0.50
CA ALA A 97 -5.37 -0.97 1.24
C ALA A 97 -4.91 -2.38 1.65
N ALA A 98 -5.82 -3.19 2.20
CA ALA A 98 -5.53 -4.56 2.62
C ALA A 98 -5.24 -5.50 1.42
N TYR A 99 -5.89 -5.29 0.29
CA TYR A 99 -5.62 -6.03 -0.95
C TYR A 99 -4.23 -5.71 -1.49
N ARG A 100 -3.85 -4.43 -1.52
CA ARG A 100 -2.51 -3.99 -1.94
C ARG A 100 -1.42 -4.60 -1.07
N GLU A 101 -1.60 -4.60 0.25
CA GLU A 101 -0.66 -5.23 1.18
C GLU A 101 -0.48 -6.72 0.87
N ARG A 102 -1.59 -7.43 0.62
CA ARG A 102 -1.57 -8.86 0.30
C ARG A 102 -0.93 -9.13 -1.06
N LEU A 103 -1.18 -8.27 -2.04
CA LEU A 103 -0.54 -8.35 -3.37
C LEU A 103 0.98 -8.21 -3.26
N MET A 104 1.46 -7.21 -2.49
CA MET A 104 2.90 -7.04 -2.24
C MET A 104 3.53 -8.26 -1.54
N GLN A 105 2.81 -8.86 -0.58
CA GLN A 105 3.27 -10.08 0.09
C GLN A 105 3.32 -11.26 -0.88
N HIS A 106 2.33 -11.40 -1.75
CA HIS A 106 2.26 -12.48 -2.74
C HIS A 106 3.35 -12.34 -3.80
N GLU A 107 3.56 -11.14 -4.30
CA GLU A 107 4.59 -10.84 -5.30
C GLU A 107 6.00 -10.83 -4.68
N LYS A 108 6.11 -11.05 -3.37
CA LYS A 108 7.36 -10.95 -2.62
C LYS A 108 8.04 -9.59 -2.80
N VAL A 109 7.24 -8.54 -3.04
CA VAL A 109 7.74 -7.17 -3.14
C VAL A 109 8.36 -6.78 -1.80
N MET A 110 9.63 -6.41 -1.85
CA MET A 110 10.36 -5.95 -0.69
C MET A 110 10.07 -4.46 -0.47
N ARG A 111 9.37 -4.14 0.62
CA ARG A 111 9.19 -2.73 1.02
C ARG A 111 10.43 -2.25 1.75
N VAL A 112 11.02 -1.19 1.25
CA VAL A 112 12.17 -0.50 1.82
C VAL A 112 11.77 0.94 2.12
N GLU A 113 11.81 1.33 3.39
CA GLU A 113 11.67 2.72 3.80
C GLU A 113 13.07 3.31 3.97
N LEU A 114 13.37 4.36 3.24
CA LEU A 114 14.63 5.08 3.28
C LEU A 114 14.41 6.47 3.87
N VAL A 115 14.97 6.71 5.04
CA VAL A 115 14.93 8.02 5.69
C VAL A 115 16.27 8.73 5.48
N THR A 116 16.25 9.94 4.95
CA THR A 116 17.44 10.73 4.61
C THR A 116 17.32 12.15 5.15
N ALA A 117 18.46 12.81 5.39
CA ALA A 117 18.51 14.20 5.87
C ALA A 117 17.95 15.22 4.83
N VAL A 118 18.09 14.91 3.55
CA VAL A 118 17.65 15.76 2.44
C VAL A 118 16.91 14.93 1.38
N ALA A 119 16.05 15.57 0.60
CA ALA A 119 15.34 14.91 -0.49
C ALA A 119 16.33 14.37 -1.53
N LEU A 120 16.15 13.11 -1.92
CA LEU A 120 16.97 12.48 -2.95
C LEU A 120 16.39 12.78 -4.35
N PRO A 121 17.25 13.09 -5.33
CA PRO A 121 16.84 13.16 -6.73
C PRO A 121 16.35 11.80 -7.24
N ALA A 122 15.44 11.81 -8.21
CA ALA A 122 14.79 10.59 -8.73
C ALA A 122 15.79 9.58 -9.32
N ASP A 123 16.86 10.05 -9.96
CA ASP A 123 17.94 9.22 -10.49
C ASP A 123 18.70 8.47 -9.38
N ARG A 124 18.92 9.11 -8.24
CA ARG A 124 19.55 8.48 -7.07
C ARG A 124 18.62 7.43 -6.43
N VAL A 125 17.33 7.71 -6.35
CA VAL A 125 16.33 6.75 -5.86
C VAL A 125 16.31 5.50 -6.75
N ALA A 126 16.32 5.68 -8.08
CA ALA A 126 16.36 4.56 -9.04
C ALA A 126 17.67 3.75 -8.92
N ALA A 127 18.82 4.41 -8.76
CA ALA A 127 20.10 3.73 -8.58
C ALA A 127 20.14 2.92 -7.28
N LEU A 128 19.61 3.45 -6.17
CA LEU A 128 19.50 2.75 -4.90
C LEU A 128 18.55 1.54 -5.00
N GLN A 129 17.44 1.69 -5.70
CA GLN A 129 16.51 0.59 -5.95
C GLN A 129 17.19 -0.55 -6.71
N GLN A 130 17.99 -0.26 -7.73
CA GLN A 130 18.76 -1.25 -8.46
C GLN A 130 19.81 -1.94 -7.58
N GLN A 131 20.56 -1.18 -6.78
CA GLN A 131 21.56 -1.74 -5.87
C GLN A 131 20.93 -2.65 -4.81
N LEU A 132 19.79 -2.25 -4.24
CA LEU A 132 19.04 -3.06 -3.27
C LEU A 132 18.51 -4.35 -3.92
N ALA A 133 18.03 -4.26 -5.15
CA ALA A 133 17.56 -5.42 -5.91
C ALA A 133 18.72 -6.41 -6.13
N LEU A 134 19.89 -5.95 -6.58
CA LEU A 134 21.07 -6.78 -6.74
C LEU A 134 21.55 -7.41 -5.43
N ALA A 135 21.63 -6.62 -4.36
CA ALA A 135 22.07 -7.09 -3.05
C ALA A 135 21.14 -8.15 -2.44
N THR A 136 19.86 -8.12 -2.80
CA THR A 136 18.84 -9.05 -2.28
C THR A 136 18.48 -10.17 -3.25
N GLY A 137 19.12 -10.23 -4.43
CA GLY A 137 18.84 -11.21 -5.47
C GLY A 137 17.43 -11.08 -6.06
N ARG A 138 16.85 -9.88 -6.05
CA ARG A 138 15.51 -9.57 -6.56
C ARG A 138 15.58 -8.75 -7.83
N ARG A 139 14.45 -8.64 -8.54
CA ARG A 139 14.34 -7.71 -9.66
C ARG A 139 14.06 -6.30 -9.12
N PRO A 140 14.51 -5.23 -9.80
CA PRO A 140 14.25 -3.85 -9.36
C PRO A 140 12.75 -3.54 -9.17
N GLU A 141 11.88 -4.13 -10.00
CA GLU A 141 10.42 -4.00 -9.92
C GLU A 141 9.79 -4.65 -8.67
N ASP A 142 10.50 -5.61 -8.05
CA ASP A 142 10.07 -6.28 -6.82
C ASP A 142 10.54 -5.52 -5.54
N VAL A 143 11.25 -4.39 -5.70
CA VAL A 143 11.71 -3.53 -4.61
C VAL A 143 10.93 -2.23 -4.61
N HIS A 144 10.05 -2.06 -3.62
CA HIS A 144 9.30 -0.82 -3.43
C HIS A 144 10.04 0.08 -2.45
N LEU A 145 10.66 1.15 -2.97
CA LEU A 145 11.43 2.11 -2.19
C LEU A 145 10.58 3.34 -1.87
N GLU A 146 10.25 3.53 -0.59
CA GLU A 146 9.60 4.73 -0.07
C GLU A 146 10.66 5.64 0.54
N THR A 147 10.76 6.89 0.09
CA THR A 147 11.72 7.87 0.62
C THR A 147 11.02 8.84 1.56
N ARG A 148 11.60 9.07 2.73
CA ARG A 148 11.16 10.07 3.70
C ARG A 148 12.31 10.99 4.06
N VAL A 149 12.03 12.27 4.19
CA VAL A 149 13.01 13.27 4.64
C VAL A 149 12.81 13.53 6.11
N ASP A 150 13.89 13.43 6.89
CA ASP A 150 13.93 13.75 8.31
C ASP A 150 15.15 14.64 8.60
N SER A 151 14.89 15.90 8.85
CA SER A 151 15.92 16.91 9.14
C SER A 151 16.62 16.74 10.49
N SER A 152 16.15 15.83 11.35
CA SER A 152 16.83 15.48 12.61
C SER A 152 18.08 14.64 12.36
N ILE A 153 18.20 14.01 11.21
CA ILE A 153 19.38 13.26 10.78
C ILE A 153 20.42 14.25 10.25
N ILE A 154 21.60 14.30 10.87
CA ILE A 154 22.71 15.20 10.46
C ILE A 154 23.22 14.82 9.05
N GLY A 155 23.19 13.52 8.70
CA GLY A 155 23.64 12.99 7.42
C GLY A 155 23.59 11.46 7.39
N GLY A 156 23.76 10.89 6.19
CA GLY A 156 23.61 9.45 5.97
C GLY A 156 22.18 9.05 5.68
N ALA A 157 21.86 7.76 5.83
CA ALA A 157 20.56 7.19 5.57
C ALA A 157 20.20 6.11 6.58
N ILE A 158 18.95 6.06 6.97
CA ILE A 158 18.37 4.95 7.74
C ILE A 158 17.49 4.15 6.79
N THR A 159 17.81 2.88 6.61
CA THR A 159 17.08 1.97 5.71
C THR A 159 16.34 0.95 6.55
N LYS A 160 15.02 0.86 6.38
CA LYS A 160 14.19 -0.14 7.02
C LYS A 160 13.68 -1.13 5.99
N ILE A 161 14.01 -2.40 6.16
CA ILE A 161 13.61 -3.50 5.30
C ILE A 161 12.74 -4.46 6.11
N GLY A 162 11.42 -4.40 5.91
CA GLY A 162 10.48 -5.17 6.73
C GLY A 162 10.57 -4.79 8.21
N SER A 163 11.02 -5.72 9.07
CA SER A 163 11.23 -5.50 10.51
C SER A 163 12.67 -5.12 10.87
N THR A 164 13.60 -5.14 9.92
CA THR A 164 15.03 -4.88 10.16
C THR A 164 15.36 -3.43 9.81
N VAL A 165 16.06 -2.75 10.73
CA VAL A 165 16.52 -1.37 10.56
C VAL A 165 18.04 -1.36 10.39
N TYR A 166 18.50 -0.81 9.29
CA TYR A 166 19.90 -0.54 9.01
C TYR A 166 20.14 0.96 9.16
N ASP A 167 20.78 1.33 10.27
CA ASP A 167 21.09 2.73 10.57
C ASP A 167 22.53 3.04 10.12
N GLY A 168 22.64 3.73 8.99
CA GLY A 168 23.86 4.28 8.41
C GLY A 168 24.03 5.77 8.64
N SER A 169 23.35 6.35 9.63
CA SER A 169 23.47 7.77 9.97
C SER A 169 24.87 8.12 10.49
N VAL A 170 25.30 9.34 10.19
CA VAL A 170 26.57 9.89 10.69
C VAL A 170 26.56 9.94 12.22
N THR A 171 25.44 10.24 12.83
CA THR A 171 25.24 10.22 14.28
C THR A 171 25.62 8.87 14.90
N ARG A 172 25.09 7.78 14.31
CA ARG A 172 25.38 6.42 14.77
C ARG A 172 26.85 6.03 14.59
N GLN A 173 27.49 6.50 13.51
CA GLN A 173 28.92 6.25 13.28
C GLN A 173 29.79 7.00 14.30
N LEU A 174 29.44 8.25 14.61
CA LEU A 174 30.15 9.03 15.63
C LEU A 174 30.00 8.44 17.06
N GLU A 175 28.81 7.95 17.40
CA GLU A 175 28.58 7.23 18.66
C GLU A 175 29.47 5.98 18.75
N LYS A 176 29.52 5.15 17.71
CA LYS A 176 30.38 3.97 17.68
C LYS A 176 31.86 4.33 17.80
N MET A 177 32.32 5.41 17.16
CA MET A 177 33.71 5.86 17.27
C MET A 177 34.00 6.34 18.68
N LYS A 178 33.10 7.10 19.30
CA LYS A 178 33.23 7.52 20.71
C LYS A 178 33.35 6.34 21.66
N ASP A 179 32.47 5.32 21.49
CA ASP A 179 32.47 4.13 22.34
C ASP A 179 33.78 3.33 22.18
N MET A 180 34.29 3.21 20.95
CA MET A 180 35.59 2.57 20.70
C MET A 180 36.75 3.33 21.33
N LEU A 181 36.75 4.66 21.29
CA LEU A 181 37.79 5.48 21.91
C LEU A 181 37.75 5.38 23.44
N VAL A 182 36.58 5.37 24.04
CA VAL A 182 36.41 5.18 25.49
C VAL A 182 36.87 3.78 25.91
N ALA A 183 36.51 2.73 25.14
CA ALA A 183 36.94 1.37 25.44
C ALA A 183 38.45 1.13 25.23
N ALA A 184 39.12 1.92 24.38
CA ALA A 184 40.57 1.85 24.16
C ALA A 184 41.36 2.65 25.22
N ALA A 185 40.69 3.52 25.96
CA ALA A 185 41.32 4.35 27.01
C ALA A 185 41.21 3.77 28.43
N THR A 186 40.53 2.61 28.57
CA THR A 186 40.34 1.87 29.83
C THR A 186 41.12 0.57 29.81
#